data_f60b8ae2d5a7fa9547f960b780555b1f
#
_entry.id   f60b8ae2d5a7fa9547f960b780555b1f
#
_cell.length_a   1.000
_cell.length_b   1.000
_cell.length_c   1.000
_cell.angle_alpha   90.00
_cell.angle_beta   90.00
_cell.angle_gamma   90.00
#
_symmetry.space_group_name_H-M   'P 1'
#
loop_
_entity.id
_entity.type
_entity.pdbx_description
1 polymer ?
#
loop_
_entity_poly.entity_id
_entity_poly.type
_entity_poly.pdbx_seq_one_letter_code
_entity_poly.pdbx_strand_id
1 'polypeptide(L)'
;SSAASDVYKRQALVTGAARGIGKAVAMKFASEGANIAFTDLVLNDDMAAGLEATRKEIEALGVTCRAYAGNAADFEETQKTVKQIHEDFGSIDILVNNAGITKDGLMLRMSEAQWDAVLNVNLKSAFNFIHACSPIMLRQRGGSIINMASVVGVHGNAGQCNYAASKAGMIALAKSIAQELGPKGVRANAVAPGFIETAMTAQLPEEIRKDWMQKIPLRRGGQTEDIANVCLFLASDLSSYVSGQVIQIDGGMNM
;
A
#
# COMPACT_ATOMS: atom_id res chain seq x y z
N SER A 1 -22.60 5.71 -15.93
CA SER A 1 -21.73 4.78 -15.19
C SER A 1 -20.82 5.63 -14.33
N SER A 2 -20.75 5.38 -13.03
CA SER A 2 -19.83 6.09 -12.17
C SER A 2 -18.40 5.56 -12.40
N ALA A 3 -17.40 6.41 -12.21
CA ALA A 3 -15.97 6.05 -12.25
C ALA A 3 -15.60 4.83 -11.38
N ALA A 4 -16.40 4.57 -10.37
CA ALA A 4 -16.36 3.43 -9.47
C ALA A 4 -16.55 2.08 -10.18
N SER A 5 -17.31 2.03 -11.27
CA SER A 5 -17.56 0.79 -12.01
C SER A 5 -16.32 0.21 -12.71
N ASP A 6 -15.27 1.01 -12.89
CA ASP A 6 -14.07 0.61 -13.63
C ASP A 6 -13.19 -0.41 -12.87
N VAL A 7 -13.37 -0.57 -11.55
CA VAL A 7 -12.74 -1.64 -10.76
C VAL A 7 -13.67 -2.82 -10.48
N TYR A 8 -14.92 -2.74 -10.93
CA TYR A 8 -15.91 -3.81 -10.77
C TYR A 8 -15.42 -5.13 -11.35
N LYS A 9 -15.46 -6.18 -10.54
CA LYS A 9 -14.93 -7.53 -10.85
C LYS A 9 -13.41 -7.61 -11.10
N ARG A 10 -12.62 -6.53 -10.95
CA ARG A 10 -11.16 -6.64 -10.96
C ARG A 10 -10.68 -7.37 -9.70
N GLN A 11 -9.53 -8.02 -9.82
CA GLN A 11 -8.87 -8.71 -8.72
C GLN A 11 -7.79 -7.80 -8.14
N ALA A 12 -8.00 -7.34 -6.91
CA ALA A 12 -7.04 -6.50 -6.20
C ALA A 12 -6.28 -7.30 -5.14
N LEU A 13 -4.97 -7.17 -5.12
CA LEU A 13 -4.09 -7.68 -4.08
C LEU A 13 -3.55 -6.51 -3.26
N VAL A 14 -3.83 -6.51 -1.95
CA VAL A 14 -3.37 -5.47 -1.02
C VAL A 14 -2.52 -6.09 0.08
N THR A 15 -1.28 -5.63 0.25
CA THR A 15 -0.39 -6.16 1.30
C THR A 15 -0.49 -5.35 2.59
N GLY A 16 -0.38 -6.02 3.76
CA GLY A 16 -0.50 -5.36 5.06
C GLY A 16 -1.90 -4.77 5.30
N ALA A 17 -2.96 -5.51 4.95
CA ALA A 17 -4.31 -4.96 4.89
C ALA A 17 -5.27 -5.48 5.96
N ALA A 18 -4.78 -6.13 7.01
CA ALA A 18 -5.62 -6.50 8.15
C ALA A 18 -6.11 -5.27 8.95
N ARG A 19 -5.47 -4.09 8.78
CA ARG A 19 -5.79 -2.86 9.52
C ARG A 19 -5.31 -1.60 8.77
N GLY A 20 -5.63 -0.43 9.33
CA GLY A 20 -5.10 0.88 8.91
C GLY A 20 -5.40 1.23 7.45
N ILE A 21 -4.44 1.84 6.79
CA ILE A 21 -4.57 2.32 5.39
C ILE A 21 -4.84 1.15 4.45
N GLY A 22 -4.12 0.02 4.59
CA GLY A 22 -4.31 -1.15 3.74
C GLY A 22 -5.74 -1.70 3.80
N LYS A 23 -6.30 -1.81 5.02
CA LYS A 23 -7.70 -2.20 5.20
C LYS A 23 -8.66 -1.20 4.55
N ALA A 24 -8.44 0.09 4.74
CA ALA A 24 -9.29 1.13 4.14
C ALA A 24 -9.27 1.07 2.59
N VAL A 25 -8.10 0.82 2.00
CA VAL A 25 -7.95 0.63 0.55
C VAL A 25 -8.72 -0.62 0.09
N ALA A 26 -8.54 -1.75 0.77
CA ALA A 26 -9.24 -3.00 0.44
C ALA A 26 -10.77 -2.85 0.56
N MET A 27 -11.26 -2.22 1.63
CA MET A 27 -12.68 -1.92 1.83
C MET A 27 -13.23 -1.00 0.75
N LYS A 28 -12.48 0.05 0.38
CA LYS A 28 -12.89 0.98 -0.69
C LYS A 28 -13.00 0.27 -2.03
N PHE A 29 -12.02 -0.53 -2.41
CA PHE A 29 -12.08 -1.31 -3.65
C PHE A 29 -13.25 -2.30 -3.65
N ALA A 30 -13.48 -2.99 -2.54
CA ALA A 30 -14.60 -3.91 -2.38
C ALA A 30 -15.95 -3.21 -2.49
N SER A 31 -16.12 -2.02 -1.90
CA SER A 31 -17.36 -1.23 -2.02
C SER A 31 -17.69 -0.82 -3.45
N GLU A 32 -16.67 -0.79 -4.32
CA GLU A 32 -16.80 -0.53 -5.75
C GLU A 32 -16.86 -1.83 -6.60
N GLY A 33 -16.97 -2.98 -5.93
CA GLY A 33 -17.20 -4.29 -6.54
C GLY A 33 -15.96 -5.04 -7.01
N ALA A 34 -14.75 -4.64 -6.59
CA ALA A 34 -13.54 -5.42 -6.81
C ALA A 34 -13.48 -6.62 -5.86
N ASN A 35 -13.01 -7.76 -6.32
CA ASN A 35 -12.67 -8.88 -5.46
C ASN A 35 -11.31 -8.64 -4.81
N ILE A 36 -11.15 -9.08 -3.57
CA ILE A 36 -9.98 -8.74 -2.76
C ILE A 36 -9.22 -9.99 -2.34
N ALA A 37 -7.95 -10.03 -2.69
CA ALA A 37 -6.94 -10.81 -2.00
C ALA A 37 -6.14 -9.85 -1.10
N PHE A 38 -5.89 -10.21 0.14
CA PHE A 38 -5.01 -9.41 0.97
C PHE A 38 -4.10 -10.27 1.83
N THR A 39 -2.92 -9.72 2.14
CA THR A 39 -1.93 -10.41 2.97
C THR A 39 -1.65 -9.61 4.23
N ASP A 40 -1.31 -10.31 5.31
CA ASP A 40 -0.72 -9.68 6.49
C ASP A 40 0.15 -10.69 7.25
N LEU A 41 1.04 -10.18 8.10
CA LEU A 41 1.86 -11.00 8.97
C LEU A 41 1.03 -11.48 10.15
N VAL A 42 1.06 -12.78 10.41
CA VAL A 42 0.38 -13.41 11.55
C VAL A 42 1.41 -14.11 12.43
N LEU A 43 1.60 -13.61 13.64
CA LEU A 43 2.55 -14.15 14.63
C LEU A 43 1.86 -14.73 15.86
N ASN A 44 0.57 -14.49 16.05
CA ASN A 44 -0.23 -14.95 17.17
C ASN A 44 -1.73 -15.02 16.82
N ASP A 45 -2.52 -15.56 17.74
CA ASP A 45 -3.96 -15.78 17.57
C ASP A 45 -4.74 -14.46 17.41
N ASP A 46 -4.34 -13.38 18.07
CA ASP A 46 -5.00 -12.08 17.95
C ASP A 46 -4.84 -11.51 16.54
N MET A 47 -3.64 -11.64 15.96
CA MET A 47 -3.38 -11.23 14.58
C MET A 47 -4.15 -12.09 13.58
N ALA A 48 -4.26 -13.41 13.83
CA ALA A 48 -5.07 -14.30 13.02
C ALA A 48 -6.55 -13.94 13.09
N ALA A 49 -7.07 -13.63 14.28
CA ALA A 49 -8.44 -13.16 14.47
C ALA A 49 -8.72 -11.83 13.77
N GLY A 50 -7.78 -10.89 13.82
CA GLY A 50 -7.85 -9.60 13.11
C GLY A 50 -7.87 -9.75 11.59
N LEU A 51 -7.06 -10.66 11.06
CA LEU A 51 -7.04 -11.01 9.64
C LEU A 51 -8.40 -11.54 9.19
N GLU A 52 -8.96 -12.50 9.93
CA GLU A 52 -10.25 -13.12 9.65
C GLU A 52 -11.42 -12.15 9.81
N ALA A 53 -11.38 -11.26 10.81
CA ALA A 53 -12.39 -10.23 10.99
C ALA A 53 -12.45 -9.29 9.78
N THR A 54 -11.29 -8.82 9.31
CA THR A 54 -11.20 -7.95 8.12
C THR A 54 -11.69 -8.69 6.87
N ARG A 55 -11.38 -9.97 6.70
CA ARG A 55 -11.89 -10.77 5.59
C ARG A 55 -13.42 -10.78 5.56
N LYS A 56 -14.05 -11.05 6.73
CA LYS A 56 -15.52 -11.07 6.85
C LYS A 56 -16.15 -9.72 6.59
N GLU A 57 -15.55 -8.63 7.08
CA GLU A 57 -16.04 -7.27 6.81
C GLU A 57 -16.03 -6.94 5.31
N ILE A 58 -14.98 -7.34 4.59
CA ILE A 58 -14.88 -7.15 3.14
C ILE A 58 -15.91 -8.01 2.40
N GLU A 59 -16.06 -9.30 2.77
CA GLU A 59 -17.07 -10.18 2.15
C GLU A 59 -18.51 -9.68 2.36
N ALA A 60 -18.79 -9.03 3.48
CA ALA A 60 -20.10 -8.44 3.76
C ALA A 60 -20.50 -7.34 2.75
N LEU A 61 -19.54 -6.82 1.97
CA LEU A 61 -19.79 -5.88 0.86
C LEU A 61 -20.24 -6.59 -0.43
N GLY A 62 -20.35 -7.92 -0.43
CA GLY A 62 -20.88 -8.70 -1.55
C GLY A 62 -19.84 -9.09 -2.61
N VAL A 63 -18.56 -9.03 -2.29
CA VAL A 63 -17.45 -9.44 -3.15
C VAL A 63 -16.76 -10.70 -2.63
N THR A 64 -15.97 -11.36 -3.49
CA THR A 64 -15.09 -12.43 -3.03
C THR A 64 -13.88 -11.84 -2.31
N CYS A 65 -13.62 -12.32 -1.09
CA CYS A 65 -12.44 -11.90 -0.33
C CYS A 65 -11.70 -13.12 0.21
N ARG A 66 -10.38 -13.14 0.04
CA ARG A 66 -9.49 -14.13 0.67
C ARG A 66 -8.32 -13.45 1.35
N ALA A 67 -8.00 -13.95 2.54
CA ALA A 67 -6.89 -13.47 3.35
C ALA A 67 -5.78 -14.53 3.38
N TYR A 68 -4.54 -14.08 3.26
CA TYR A 68 -3.36 -14.94 3.24
C TYR A 68 -2.38 -14.46 4.32
N ALA A 69 -2.13 -15.31 5.30
CA ALA A 69 -1.09 -15.05 6.29
C ALA A 69 0.29 -15.28 5.66
N GLY A 70 1.23 -14.36 5.86
CA GLY A 70 2.59 -14.54 5.34
C GLY A 70 3.51 -13.35 5.60
N ASN A 71 4.81 -13.65 5.53
CA ASN A 71 5.84 -12.62 5.67
C ASN A 71 6.18 -12.01 4.31
N ALA A 72 5.72 -10.78 4.07
CA ALA A 72 5.97 -10.04 2.85
C ALA A 72 7.48 -9.84 2.52
N ALA A 73 8.34 -9.85 3.53
CA ALA A 73 9.78 -9.73 3.36
C ALA A 73 10.48 -11.04 2.90
N ASP A 74 9.78 -12.17 3.00
CA ASP A 74 10.28 -13.46 2.51
C ASP A 74 9.95 -13.63 1.02
N PHE A 75 11.00 -13.79 0.20
CA PHE A 75 10.85 -13.87 -1.25
C PHE A 75 10.13 -15.14 -1.68
N GLU A 76 10.55 -16.30 -1.18
CA GLU A 76 10.00 -17.60 -1.58
C GLU A 76 8.54 -17.75 -1.12
N GLU A 77 8.23 -17.31 0.10
CA GLU A 77 6.87 -17.30 0.62
C GLU A 77 5.95 -16.41 -0.23
N THR A 78 6.45 -15.21 -0.60
CA THR A 78 5.71 -14.30 -1.47
C THR A 78 5.42 -14.90 -2.85
N GLN A 79 6.40 -15.59 -3.48
CA GLN A 79 6.19 -16.26 -4.76
C GLN A 79 5.06 -17.30 -4.66
N LYS A 80 5.07 -18.12 -3.59
CA LYS A 80 4.04 -19.15 -3.34
C LYS A 80 2.66 -18.52 -3.10
N THR A 81 2.62 -17.46 -2.29
CA THR A 81 1.37 -16.75 -1.97
C THR A 81 0.75 -16.13 -3.22
N VAL A 82 1.52 -15.43 -4.05
CA VAL A 82 1.01 -14.83 -5.29
C VAL A 82 0.54 -15.89 -6.28
N LYS A 83 1.26 -17.01 -6.39
CA LYS A 83 0.82 -18.15 -7.20
C LYS A 83 -0.54 -18.67 -6.73
N GLN A 84 -0.73 -18.87 -5.42
CA GLN A 84 -2.00 -19.31 -4.84
C GLN A 84 -3.12 -18.30 -5.11
N ILE A 85 -2.85 -17.00 -4.95
CA ILE A 85 -3.81 -15.94 -5.25
C ILE A 85 -4.24 -16.00 -6.73
N HIS A 86 -3.29 -16.18 -7.64
CA HIS A 86 -3.60 -16.31 -9.06
C HIS A 86 -4.43 -17.56 -9.38
N GLU A 87 -4.16 -18.69 -8.73
CA GLU A 87 -4.97 -19.90 -8.84
C GLU A 87 -6.40 -19.70 -8.30
N ASP A 88 -6.53 -18.97 -7.19
CA ASP A 88 -7.80 -18.72 -6.53
C ASP A 88 -8.71 -17.72 -7.28
N PHE A 89 -8.14 -16.73 -7.94
CA PHE A 89 -8.88 -15.62 -8.57
C PHE A 89 -8.79 -15.58 -10.11
N GLY A 90 -7.83 -16.26 -10.72
CA GLY A 90 -7.62 -16.32 -12.16
C GLY A 90 -6.86 -15.11 -12.75
N SER A 91 -6.83 -13.97 -12.05
CA SER A 91 -6.08 -12.77 -12.45
C SER A 91 -5.57 -11.99 -11.25
N ILE A 92 -4.67 -11.04 -11.49
CA ILE A 92 -4.27 -9.98 -10.54
C ILE A 92 -4.21 -8.69 -11.37
N ASP A 93 -5.22 -7.84 -11.20
CA ASP A 93 -5.37 -6.62 -11.99
C ASP A 93 -4.79 -5.39 -11.29
N ILE A 94 -4.81 -5.41 -9.95
CA ILE A 94 -4.35 -4.33 -9.10
C ILE A 94 -3.46 -4.91 -8.00
N LEU A 95 -2.27 -4.31 -7.82
CA LEU A 95 -1.37 -4.59 -6.71
C LEU A 95 -1.15 -3.33 -5.90
N VAL A 96 -1.47 -3.36 -4.60
CA VAL A 96 -1.16 -2.28 -3.66
C VAL A 96 -0.12 -2.77 -2.66
N ASN A 97 1.11 -2.28 -2.80
CA ASN A 97 2.21 -2.55 -1.87
C ASN A 97 2.11 -1.58 -0.68
N ASN A 98 1.37 -2.01 0.36
CA ASN A 98 1.13 -1.20 1.55
C ASN A 98 1.86 -1.72 2.79
N ALA A 99 2.27 -2.99 2.85
CA ALA A 99 2.99 -3.54 4.00
C ALA A 99 4.18 -2.65 4.40
N GLY A 100 4.27 -2.32 5.66
CA GLY A 100 5.34 -1.45 6.14
C GLY A 100 5.35 -1.29 7.66
N ILE A 101 6.54 -0.96 8.17
CA ILE A 101 6.81 -0.69 9.59
C ILE A 101 7.67 0.57 9.72
N THR A 102 7.72 1.11 10.93
CA THR A 102 8.70 2.10 11.36
C THR A 102 9.56 1.54 12.49
N LYS A 103 10.83 1.93 12.53
CA LYS A 103 11.77 1.69 13.63
C LYS A 103 12.63 2.94 13.78
N ASP A 104 12.03 3.99 14.34
CA ASP A 104 12.60 5.32 14.38
C ASP A 104 13.79 5.40 15.36
N GLY A 105 14.74 6.25 15.04
CA GLY A 105 15.91 6.52 15.84
C GLY A 105 16.84 7.52 15.15
N LEU A 106 17.51 8.38 15.91
CA LEU A 106 18.54 9.27 15.36
C LEU A 106 19.65 8.45 14.70
N MET A 107 20.20 8.91 13.59
CA MET A 107 21.20 8.19 12.78
C MET A 107 22.34 7.60 13.62
N LEU A 108 22.89 8.36 14.56
CA LEU A 108 23.97 7.89 15.43
C LEU A 108 23.61 6.77 16.41
N ARG A 109 22.32 6.53 16.62
CA ARG A 109 21.80 5.52 17.55
C ARG A 109 21.02 4.42 16.83
N MET A 110 20.80 4.55 15.55
CA MET A 110 20.09 3.56 14.75
C MET A 110 20.96 2.31 14.60
N SER A 111 20.45 1.17 15.03
CA SER A 111 21.14 -0.11 14.83
C SER A 111 20.96 -0.63 13.40
N GLU A 112 21.92 -1.45 12.95
CA GLU A 112 21.80 -2.19 11.68
C GLU A 112 20.51 -3.00 11.61
N ALA A 113 20.12 -3.65 12.71
CA ALA A 113 18.87 -4.42 12.79
C ALA A 113 17.61 -3.56 12.59
N GLN A 114 17.59 -2.30 13.08
CA GLN A 114 16.49 -1.37 12.82
C GLN A 114 16.46 -0.94 11.35
N TRP A 115 17.61 -0.69 10.78
CA TRP A 115 17.75 -0.37 9.35
C TRP A 115 17.25 -1.53 8.49
N ASP A 116 17.80 -2.72 8.65
CA ASP A 116 17.48 -3.91 7.86
C ASP A 116 15.99 -4.29 7.97
N ALA A 117 15.43 -4.25 9.18
CA ALA A 117 14.02 -4.57 9.37
C ALA A 117 13.10 -3.66 8.54
N VAL A 118 13.37 -2.34 8.54
CA VAL A 118 12.55 -1.37 7.79
C VAL A 118 12.74 -1.54 6.29
N LEU A 119 13.98 -1.68 5.80
CA LEU A 119 14.23 -1.89 4.37
C LEU A 119 13.61 -3.20 3.87
N ASN A 120 13.73 -4.29 4.65
CA ASN A 120 13.18 -5.59 4.28
C ASN A 120 11.64 -5.58 4.25
N VAL A 121 11.00 -5.02 5.27
CA VAL A 121 9.53 -5.02 5.32
C VAL A 121 8.93 -4.00 4.36
N ASN A 122 9.49 -2.80 4.23
CA ASN A 122 8.88 -1.74 3.43
C ASN A 122 9.24 -1.84 1.94
N LEU A 123 10.52 -2.02 1.61
CA LEU A 123 11.00 -1.92 0.23
C LEU A 123 11.16 -3.30 -0.42
N LYS A 124 11.83 -4.24 0.25
CA LYS A 124 12.02 -5.58 -0.30
C LYS A 124 10.70 -6.30 -0.50
N SER A 125 9.71 -6.11 0.41
CA SER A 125 8.38 -6.69 0.22
C SER A 125 7.73 -6.23 -1.08
N ALA A 126 7.80 -4.93 -1.40
CA ALA A 126 7.27 -4.41 -2.64
C ALA A 126 7.97 -5.02 -3.87
N PHE A 127 9.29 -5.14 -3.82
CA PHE A 127 10.04 -5.87 -4.84
C PHE A 127 9.54 -7.31 -4.99
N ASN A 128 9.37 -8.04 -3.89
CA ASN A 128 8.92 -9.43 -3.90
C ASN A 128 7.55 -9.58 -4.58
N PHE A 129 6.58 -8.75 -4.21
CA PHE A 129 5.23 -8.80 -4.79
C PHE A 129 5.19 -8.32 -6.25
N ILE A 130 5.91 -7.26 -6.60
CA ILE A 130 6.02 -6.81 -7.99
C ILE A 130 6.66 -7.90 -8.85
N HIS A 131 7.74 -8.52 -8.39
CA HIS A 131 8.39 -9.61 -9.10
C HIS A 131 7.44 -10.78 -9.36
N ALA A 132 6.67 -11.19 -8.35
CA ALA A 132 5.73 -12.30 -8.46
C ALA A 132 4.51 -11.97 -9.35
N CYS A 133 3.98 -10.75 -9.28
CA CYS A 133 2.81 -10.31 -10.05
C CYS A 133 3.13 -9.93 -11.50
N SER A 134 4.34 -9.46 -11.78
CA SER A 134 4.73 -8.96 -13.11
C SER A 134 4.50 -9.97 -14.24
N PRO A 135 4.89 -11.26 -14.14
CA PRO A 135 4.62 -12.23 -15.20
C PRO A 135 3.12 -12.43 -15.48
N ILE A 136 2.28 -12.30 -14.44
CA ILE A 136 0.82 -12.41 -14.55
C ILE A 136 0.28 -11.20 -15.30
N MET A 137 0.60 -9.98 -14.86
CA MET A 137 0.16 -8.74 -15.46
C MET A 137 0.66 -8.58 -16.90
N LEU A 138 1.89 -9.01 -17.21
CA LEU A 138 2.42 -9.00 -18.58
C LEU A 138 1.63 -9.92 -19.51
N ARG A 139 1.22 -11.11 -19.07
CA ARG A 139 0.36 -12.01 -19.85
C ARG A 139 -1.04 -11.43 -20.04
N GLN A 140 -1.59 -10.76 -19.01
CA GLN A 140 -2.87 -10.06 -19.06
C GLN A 140 -2.83 -8.85 -19.99
N ARG A 141 -1.64 -8.29 -20.27
CA ARG A 141 -1.43 -7.04 -21.01
C ARG A 141 -2.12 -5.85 -20.33
N GLY A 142 -2.06 -5.80 -19.02
CA GLY A 142 -2.67 -4.75 -18.21
C GLY A 142 -2.47 -4.99 -16.73
N GLY A 143 -2.55 -3.92 -15.96
CA GLY A 143 -2.46 -3.93 -14.52
C GLY A 143 -2.14 -2.55 -13.95
N SER A 144 -2.43 -2.37 -12.67
CA SER A 144 -2.09 -1.16 -11.92
C SER A 144 -1.33 -1.54 -10.66
N ILE A 145 -0.10 -1.05 -10.53
CA ILE A 145 0.75 -1.22 -9.35
C ILE A 145 0.78 0.11 -8.60
N ILE A 146 0.47 0.08 -7.31
CA ILE A 146 0.41 1.25 -6.43
C ILE A 146 1.32 0.99 -5.24
N ASN A 147 2.40 1.77 -5.13
CA ASN A 147 3.35 1.69 -4.04
C ASN A 147 3.00 2.71 -2.95
N MET A 148 2.75 2.24 -1.73
CA MET A 148 2.49 3.09 -0.57
C MET A 148 3.81 3.67 -0.05
N ALA A 149 4.20 4.84 -0.58
CA ALA A 149 5.34 5.60 -0.12
C ALA A 149 4.99 6.43 1.14
N SER A 150 5.52 7.63 1.26
CA SER A 150 5.25 8.61 2.32
C SER A 150 5.83 9.96 1.91
N VAL A 151 5.30 11.06 2.41
CA VAL A 151 5.96 12.37 2.33
C VAL A 151 7.37 12.34 2.93
N VAL A 152 7.60 11.47 3.93
CA VAL A 152 8.93 11.25 4.50
C VAL A 152 9.90 10.66 3.46
N GLY A 153 9.43 9.86 2.52
CA GLY A 153 10.25 9.37 1.40
C GLY A 153 10.54 10.45 0.34
N VAL A 154 9.74 11.51 0.30
CA VAL A 154 9.94 12.64 -0.62
C VAL A 154 10.86 13.71 -0.02
N HIS A 155 10.64 14.05 1.25
CA HIS A 155 11.27 15.21 1.90
C HIS A 155 12.28 14.85 3.00
N GLY A 156 12.29 13.60 3.47
CA GLY A 156 13.05 13.18 4.64
C GLY A 156 12.37 13.57 5.94
N ASN A 157 12.84 13.01 7.05
CA ASN A 157 12.48 13.40 8.42
C ASN A 157 13.57 12.97 9.39
N ALA A 158 13.94 13.85 10.32
CA ALA A 158 14.92 13.53 11.36
C ALA A 158 14.44 12.34 12.22
N GLY A 159 15.34 11.39 12.47
CA GLY A 159 15.01 10.17 13.22
C GLY A 159 14.36 9.05 12.39
N GLN A 160 14.19 9.24 11.09
CA GLN A 160 13.54 8.27 10.19
C GLN A 160 14.37 7.97 8.93
N CYS A 161 15.69 7.97 9.02
CA CYS A 161 16.53 7.78 7.82
C CYS A 161 16.31 6.41 7.14
N ASN A 162 16.08 5.33 7.89
CA ASN A 162 15.72 4.01 7.36
C ASN A 162 14.34 4.04 6.69
N TYR A 163 13.35 4.62 7.33
CA TYR A 163 12.00 4.75 6.79
C TYR A 163 11.99 5.65 5.54
N ALA A 164 12.65 6.82 5.60
CA ALA A 164 12.80 7.72 4.47
C ALA A 164 13.44 7.02 3.25
N ALA A 165 14.56 6.30 3.46
CA ALA A 165 15.23 5.55 2.42
C ALA A 165 14.32 4.48 1.82
N SER A 166 13.59 3.71 2.66
CA SER A 166 12.67 2.69 2.19
C SER A 166 11.54 3.26 1.35
N LYS A 167 10.95 4.38 1.78
CA LYS A 167 9.82 5.04 1.09
C LYS A 167 10.26 5.79 -0.18
N ALA A 168 11.47 6.35 -0.19
CA ALA A 168 12.09 6.89 -1.41
C ALA A 168 12.37 5.77 -2.43
N GLY A 169 12.84 4.59 -1.95
CA GLY A 169 12.99 3.40 -2.78
C GLY A 169 11.69 2.94 -3.42
N MET A 170 10.58 3.00 -2.70
CA MET A 170 9.23 2.70 -3.23
C MET A 170 8.84 3.62 -4.39
N ILE A 171 9.21 4.90 -4.31
CA ILE A 171 9.00 5.89 -5.37
C ILE A 171 9.84 5.54 -6.61
N ALA A 172 11.13 5.30 -6.41
CA ALA A 172 12.05 4.96 -7.50
C ALA A 172 11.65 3.64 -8.18
N LEU A 173 11.24 2.64 -7.38
CA LEU A 173 10.76 1.35 -7.87
C LEU A 173 9.52 1.52 -8.76
N ALA A 174 8.54 2.33 -8.36
CA ALA A 174 7.36 2.62 -9.19
C ALA A 174 7.75 3.22 -10.56
N LYS A 175 8.69 4.17 -10.58
CA LYS A 175 9.15 4.81 -11.81
C LYS A 175 9.87 3.83 -12.75
N SER A 176 10.73 2.96 -12.21
CA SER A 176 11.43 1.95 -13.00
C SER A 176 10.47 0.93 -13.60
N ILE A 177 9.55 0.42 -12.78
CA ILE A 177 8.53 -0.55 -13.22
C ILE A 177 7.58 0.06 -14.25
N ALA A 178 7.22 1.34 -14.12
CA ALA A 178 6.42 2.03 -15.12
C ALA A 178 7.09 2.04 -16.51
N GLN A 179 8.41 2.16 -16.55
CA GLN A 179 9.18 2.11 -17.81
C GLN A 179 9.31 0.69 -18.35
N GLU A 180 9.59 -0.30 -17.50
CA GLU A 180 9.79 -1.68 -17.90
C GLU A 180 8.50 -2.37 -18.38
N LEU A 181 7.40 -2.18 -17.65
CA LEU A 181 6.14 -2.88 -17.89
C LEU A 181 5.12 -2.06 -18.69
N GLY A 182 5.35 -0.75 -18.81
CA GLY A 182 4.48 0.17 -19.57
C GLY A 182 4.19 -0.25 -21.01
N PRO A 183 5.18 -0.74 -21.79
CA PRO A 183 4.95 -1.24 -23.15
C PRO A 183 3.94 -2.39 -23.24
N LYS A 184 3.62 -3.03 -22.13
CA LYS A 184 2.62 -4.11 -22.02
C LYS A 184 1.33 -3.68 -21.32
N GLY A 185 1.11 -2.37 -21.15
CA GLY A 185 -0.12 -1.83 -20.58
C GLY A 185 -0.18 -1.86 -19.05
N VAL A 186 0.92 -2.16 -18.36
CA VAL A 186 0.97 -2.12 -16.90
C VAL A 186 1.44 -0.74 -16.43
N ARG A 187 0.64 -0.11 -15.57
CA ARG A 187 0.97 1.18 -14.95
C ARG A 187 1.54 0.97 -13.54
N ALA A 188 2.45 1.82 -13.12
CA ALA A 188 2.97 1.80 -11.77
C ALA A 188 3.12 3.23 -11.25
N ASN A 189 2.57 3.50 -10.06
CA ASN A 189 2.61 4.81 -9.42
C ASN A 189 2.90 4.66 -7.92
N ALA A 190 3.29 5.74 -7.28
CA ALA A 190 3.42 5.83 -5.83
C ALA A 190 2.42 6.83 -5.26
N VAL A 191 1.90 6.56 -4.08
CA VAL A 191 1.17 7.53 -3.27
C VAL A 191 2.02 7.86 -2.05
N ALA A 192 2.05 9.12 -1.66
CA ALA A 192 2.85 9.62 -0.54
C ALA A 192 1.93 10.28 0.50
N PRO A 193 1.38 9.49 1.45
CA PRO A 193 0.58 10.02 2.54
C PRO A 193 1.39 10.97 3.42
N GLY A 194 0.74 12.05 3.88
CA GLY A 194 1.22 12.91 4.95
C GLY A 194 0.82 12.41 6.33
N PHE A 195 0.35 13.33 7.18
CA PHE A 195 -0.17 12.98 8.50
C PHE A 195 -1.59 12.39 8.36
N ILE A 196 -1.72 11.08 8.59
CA ILE A 196 -2.98 10.35 8.51
C ILE A 196 -3.40 9.88 9.90
N GLU A 197 -4.65 10.15 10.27
CA GLU A 197 -5.22 9.70 11.53
C GLU A 197 -5.47 8.19 11.49
N THR A 198 -4.71 7.48 12.30
CA THR A 198 -4.78 6.02 12.47
C THR A 198 -4.67 5.69 13.96
N ALA A 199 -4.90 4.44 14.34
CA ALA A 199 -4.65 3.99 15.71
C ALA A 199 -3.21 4.27 16.18
N MET A 200 -2.24 4.29 15.26
CA MET A 200 -0.84 4.60 15.55
C MET A 200 -0.65 6.09 15.87
N THR A 201 -1.22 6.99 15.06
CA THR A 201 -1.10 8.45 15.26
C THR A 201 -1.98 8.97 16.38
N ALA A 202 -3.05 8.26 16.74
CA ALA A 202 -3.90 8.57 17.88
C ALA A 202 -3.16 8.49 19.25
N GLN A 203 -2.05 7.73 19.30
CA GLN A 203 -1.21 7.60 20.49
C GLN A 203 -0.23 8.77 20.68
N LEU A 204 -0.11 9.65 19.69
CA LEU A 204 0.75 10.84 19.82
C LEU A 204 0.16 11.85 20.80
N PRO A 205 1.02 12.55 21.59
CA PRO A 205 0.58 13.63 22.47
C PRO A 205 -0.26 14.68 21.72
N GLU A 206 -1.29 15.19 22.38
CA GLU A 206 -2.22 16.16 21.77
C GLU A 206 -1.52 17.43 21.25
N GLU A 207 -0.47 17.89 21.94
CA GLU A 207 0.31 19.05 21.51
C GLU A 207 1.01 18.80 20.17
N ILE A 208 1.60 17.60 19.99
CA ILE A 208 2.25 17.22 18.73
C ILE A 208 1.22 17.14 17.61
N ARG A 209 0.04 16.58 17.89
CA ARG A 209 -1.05 16.52 16.91
C ARG A 209 -1.52 17.92 16.50
N LYS A 210 -1.69 18.83 17.44
CA LYS A 210 -2.07 20.23 17.18
C LYS A 210 -1.01 20.96 16.35
N ASP A 211 0.27 20.79 16.67
CA ASP A 211 1.37 21.40 15.90
C ASP A 211 1.37 20.91 14.43
N TRP A 212 1.12 19.62 14.23
CA TRP A 212 1.04 19.07 12.87
C TRP A 212 -0.17 19.63 12.11
N MET A 213 -1.35 19.69 12.76
CA MET A 213 -2.54 20.27 12.14
C MET A 213 -2.38 21.75 11.76
N GLN A 214 -1.59 22.53 12.53
CA GLN A 214 -1.29 23.91 12.20
C GLN A 214 -0.44 24.05 10.94
N LYS A 215 0.44 23.08 10.66
CA LYS A 215 1.30 23.05 9.47
C LYS A 215 0.56 22.57 8.23
N ILE A 216 -0.59 21.91 8.37
CA ILE A 216 -1.39 21.41 7.26
C ILE A 216 -2.33 22.54 6.78
N PRO A 217 -2.24 23.01 5.53
CA PRO A 217 -3.13 24.05 4.99
C PRO A 217 -4.61 23.70 5.10
N LEU A 218 -5.01 22.43 4.89
CA LEU A 218 -6.40 21.98 5.06
C LEU A 218 -6.85 21.88 6.52
N ARG A 219 -5.98 22.19 7.50
CA ARG A 219 -6.28 22.28 8.95
C ARG A 219 -6.91 21.02 9.55
N ARG A 220 -6.66 19.85 8.97
CA ARG A 220 -7.04 18.54 9.50
C ARG A 220 -5.99 17.50 9.19
N GLY A 221 -5.94 16.45 9.99
CA GLY A 221 -5.27 15.21 9.58
C GLY A 221 -6.02 14.54 8.44
N GLY A 222 -5.32 13.85 7.57
CA GLY A 222 -5.94 12.99 6.56
C GLY A 222 -6.60 11.78 7.23
N GLN A 223 -7.67 11.28 6.63
CA GLN A 223 -8.27 10.02 7.01
C GLN A 223 -7.74 8.90 6.11
N THR A 224 -7.80 7.65 6.56
CA THR A 224 -7.41 6.50 5.74
C THR A 224 -8.18 6.44 4.43
N GLU A 225 -9.42 6.95 4.42
CA GLU A 225 -10.26 7.04 3.23
C GLU A 225 -9.74 8.06 2.21
N ASP A 226 -9.10 9.16 2.64
CA ASP A 226 -8.46 10.12 1.73
C ASP A 226 -7.40 9.39 0.87
N ILE A 227 -6.64 8.47 1.47
CA ILE A 227 -5.66 7.64 0.77
C ILE A 227 -6.35 6.61 -0.14
N ALA A 228 -7.37 5.93 0.37
CA ALA A 228 -8.10 4.90 -0.35
C ALA A 228 -8.76 5.45 -1.64
N ASN A 229 -9.26 6.68 -1.61
CA ASN A 229 -9.85 7.34 -2.77
C ASN A 229 -8.83 7.60 -3.88
N VAL A 230 -7.61 8.02 -3.55
CA VAL A 230 -6.54 8.21 -4.54
C VAL A 230 -6.05 6.86 -5.07
N CYS A 231 -5.95 5.83 -4.21
CA CYS A 231 -5.64 4.47 -4.67
C CYS A 231 -6.73 3.95 -5.64
N LEU A 232 -8.01 4.21 -5.38
CA LEU A 232 -9.10 3.86 -6.30
C LEU A 232 -8.95 4.56 -7.65
N PHE A 233 -8.66 5.85 -7.66
CA PHE A 233 -8.37 6.58 -8.89
C PHE A 233 -7.23 5.94 -9.69
N LEU A 234 -6.11 5.60 -9.01
CA LEU A 234 -4.96 4.96 -9.65
C LEU A 234 -5.23 3.52 -10.10
N ALA A 235 -6.16 2.82 -9.46
CA ALA A 235 -6.61 1.49 -9.84
C ALA A 235 -7.57 1.49 -11.04
N SER A 236 -8.27 2.60 -11.29
CA SER A 236 -9.31 2.73 -12.30
C SER A 236 -8.78 3.19 -13.66
N ASP A 237 -9.64 3.13 -14.69
CA ASP A 237 -9.33 3.61 -16.04
C ASP A 237 -9.28 5.14 -16.13
N LEU A 238 -9.79 5.86 -15.13
CA LEU A 238 -9.63 7.32 -15.02
C LEU A 238 -8.17 7.75 -15.01
N SER A 239 -7.28 6.88 -14.55
CA SER A 239 -5.83 7.10 -14.50
C SER A 239 -5.07 6.37 -15.62
N SER A 240 -5.75 6.02 -16.74
CA SER A 240 -5.18 5.22 -17.84
C SER A 240 -3.89 5.81 -18.44
N TYR A 241 -3.70 7.14 -18.33
CA TYR A 241 -2.49 7.82 -18.82
C TYR A 241 -1.58 8.33 -17.68
N VAL A 242 -1.79 7.85 -16.44
CA VAL A 242 -0.99 8.18 -15.26
C VAL A 242 -0.09 7.01 -14.90
N SER A 243 1.22 7.14 -15.14
CA SER A 243 2.22 6.12 -14.82
C SER A 243 3.55 6.79 -14.43
N GLY A 244 4.29 6.20 -13.50
CA GLY A 244 5.56 6.72 -12.98
C GLY A 244 5.40 7.94 -12.06
N GLN A 245 4.19 8.25 -11.60
CA GLN A 245 3.93 9.44 -10.79
C GLN A 245 4.02 9.19 -9.31
N VAL A 246 4.24 10.27 -8.55
CA VAL A 246 4.16 10.31 -7.09
C VAL A 246 3.06 11.30 -6.71
N ILE A 247 2.01 10.82 -6.08
CA ILE A 247 0.89 11.67 -5.64
C ILE A 247 0.99 11.86 -4.13
N GLN A 248 1.31 13.07 -3.70
CA GLN A 248 1.27 13.43 -2.29
C GLN A 248 -0.18 13.63 -1.84
N ILE A 249 -0.52 13.04 -0.68
CA ILE A 249 -1.86 13.12 -0.08
C ILE A 249 -1.66 13.61 1.35
N ASP A 250 -1.41 14.91 1.51
CA ASP A 250 -0.89 15.50 2.74
C ASP A 250 -1.60 16.80 3.16
N GLY A 251 -2.69 17.16 2.48
CA GLY A 251 -3.44 18.38 2.77
C GLY A 251 -2.68 19.67 2.48
N GLY A 252 -1.63 19.61 1.64
CA GLY A 252 -0.75 20.72 1.30
C GLY A 252 0.39 20.94 2.30
N MET A 253 0.67 19.99 3.18
CA MET A 253 1.68 20.12 4.24
C MET A 253 3.09 20.34 3.68
N ASN A 254 3.40 19.77 2.52
CA ASN A 254 4.72 19.80 1.90
C ASN A 254 4.66 20.37 0.47
N MET A 255 4.22 21.61 0.37
CA MET A 255 4.24 22.35 -0.90
C MET A 255 5.59 23.02 -1.14
#